data_8ff88adda26dd497f50f5db631f97ab1
#
_entry.id   8ff88adda26dd497f50f5db631f97ab1
#
_cell.length_a   1.000
_cell.length_b   1.000
_cell.length_c   1.000
_cell.angle_alpha   90.00
_cell.angle_beta   90.00
_cell.angle_gamma   90.00
#
_symmetry.space_group_name_H-M   'P 1'
#
loop_
_entity.id
_entity.type
_entity.pdbx_description
1 polymer ?
#
loop_
_entity_poly.entity_id
_entity_poly.type
_entity_poly.pdbx_seq_one_letter_code
_entity_poly.pdbx_strand_id
1 'polypeptide(L)'
;VVLRFGKKLDEVVLPGLHWNPPLVDQVMVENVTGVRSSSHDSEMLTEDENIVKVKMTVQYVIGDITAYLLQVREPDKSLYQATESALRHVVGSTEMHEALTEGRAEVAIAVKDRIQTYMVNYGTGISVTQVNIEETAPPDAVRAAFDDVIKAREDEVRLRNEADAYANQVVPEARGQGQRYTEEAEGYKERVIA
;
A
#
# COMPACT_ATOMS: atom_id res chain seq x y z
N VAL A 1 -11.96 17.61 26.41
CA VAL A 1 -11.24 17.33 27.66
C VAL A 1 -11.24 18.60 28.51
N VAL A 2 -11.51 18.47 29.80
CA VAL A 2 -11.50 19.62 30.76
C VAL A 2 -10.36 19.44 31.73
N LEU A 3 -9.57 20.50 31.89
CA LEU A 3 -8.49 20.57 32.86
C LEU A 3 -8.92 21.56 33.98
N ARG A 4 -8.96 21.09 35.22
CA ARG A 4 -9.24 21.92 36.40
C ARG A 4 -7.95 22.18 37.16
N PHE A 5 -7.53 23.43 37.28
CA PHE A 5 -6.22 23.82 37.80
C PHE A 5 -5.05 23.04 37.18
N GLY A 6 -5.13 22.77 35.87
CA GLY A 6 -4.14 21.99 35.16
C GLY A 6 -4.20 20.47 35.36
N LYS A 7 -5.11 19.94 36.18
CA LYS A 7 -5.33 18.53 36.39
C LYS A 7 -6.50 18.05 35.52
N LYS A 8 -6.30 16.97 34.76
CA LYS A 8 -7.35 16.33 33.95
C LYS A 8 -8.47 15.84 34.86
N LEU A 9 -9.72 16.15 34.52
CA LEU A 9 -10.91 15.50 35.08
C LEU A 9 -11.04 14.11 34.49
N ASP A 10 -11.44 13.12 35.32
CA ASP A 10 -11.46 11.70 34.92
C ASP A 10 -12.49 11.42 33.81
N GLU A 11 -13.50 12.25 33.66
CA GLU A 11 -14.57 12.06 32.68
C GLU A 11 -14.35 12.93 31.43
N VAL A 12 -14.39 12.25 30.26
CA VAL A 12 -14.41 12.95 28.97
C VAL A 12 -15.79 13.52 28.73
N VAL A 13 -15.89 14.82 28.67
CA VAL A 13 -17.16 15.52 28.50
C VAL A 13 -17.65 15.32 27.06
N LEU A 14 -18.82 14.71 26.89
CA LEU A 14 -19.48 14.52 25.60
C LEU A 14 -20.05 15.84 25.06
N PRO A 15 -20.35 15.95 23.75
CA PRO A 15 -20.99 17.12 23.17
C PRO A 15 -22.31 17.43 23.87
N GLY A 16 -22.51 18.70 24.24
CA GLY A 16 -23.70 19.13 24.93
C GLY A 16 -23.49 20.46 25.67
N LEU A 17 -24.53 20.90 26.42
CA LEU A 17 -24.45 22.09 27.25
C LEU A 17 -23.81 21.74 28.58
N HIS A 18 -22.63 22.27 28.86
CA HIS A 18 -21.91 22.11 30.12
C HIS A 18 -21.55 23.46 30.70
N TRP A 19 -21.63 23.56 32.02
CA TRP A 19 -21.20 24.74 32.74
C TRP A 19 -19.81 24.53 33.33
N ASN A 20 -18.84 25.32 32.89
CA ASN A 20 -17.47 25.30 33.39
C ASN A 20 -17.15 26.65 34.07
N PRO A 21 -16.65 26.66 35.32
CA PRO A 21 -16.28 27.90 35.98
C PRO A 21 -15.12 28.57 35.24
N PRO A 22 -15.30 29.82 34.82
CA PRO A 22 -14.24 30.61 34.19
C PRO A 22 -13.08 30.79 35.16
N LEU A 23 -11.84 30.85 34.65
CA LEU A 23 -10.56 30.96 35.37
C LEU A 23 -10.06 29.69 36.08
N VAL A 24 -10.91 28.68 36.28
CA VAL A 24 -10.56 27.43 36.96
C VAL A 24 -10.42 26.28 35.96
N ASP A 25 -11.34 26.24 35.01
CA ASP A 25 -11.41 25.16 34.01
C ASP A 25 -10.88 25.63 32.65
N GLN A 26 -9.96 24.83 32.07
CA GLN A 26 -9.50 24.96 30.70
C GLN A 26 -10.14 23.86 29.87
N VAL A 27 -10.94 24.26 28.89
CA VAL A 27 -11.66 23.32 28.01
C VAL A 27 -10.90 23.20 26.69
N MET A 28 -10.52 21.98 26.33
CA MET A 28 -9.97 21.65 25.04
C MET A 28 -11.00 20.85 24.24
N VAL A 29 -11.35 21.35 23.05
CA VAL A 29 -12.34 20.72 22.17
C VAL A 29 -11.66 20.27 20.90
N GLU A 30 -11.87 19.02 20.53
CA GLU A 30 -11.32 18.44 19.31
C GLU A 30 -12.35 17.52 18.65
N ASN A 31 -12.38 17.51 17.31
CA ASN A 31 -13.28 16.64 16.56
C ASN A 31 -12.64 15.24 16.42
N VAL A 32 -13.24 14.25 17.07
CA VAL A 32 -12.77 12.86 17.06
C VAL A 32 -13.45 11.99 15.99
N THR A 33 -14.58 12.44 15.44
CA THR A 33 -15.36 11.67 14.44
C THR A 33 -14.92 11.94 13.01
N GLY A 34 -14.22 13.05 12.78
CA GLY A 34 -13.73 13.42 11.46
C GLY A 34 -12.51 12.60 11.06
N VAL A 35 -12.55 12.04 9.85
CA VAL A 35 -11.35 11.46 9.23
C VAL A 35 -10.45 12.60 8.77
N ARG A 36 -9.21 12.56 9.21
CA ARG A 36 -8.15 13.51 8.83
C ARG A 36 -7.22 12.85 7.83
N SER A 37 -6.59 13.64 6.98
CA SER A 37 -5.62 13.17 6.00
C SER A 37 -4.30 13.94 6.12
N SER A 38 -3.20 13.22 6.00
CA SER A 38 -1.84 13.77 5.92
C SER A 38 -1.19 13.26 4.65
N SER A 39 -0.78 14.18 3.78
CA SER A 39 -0.09 13.85 2.52
C SER A 39 1.41 13.93 2.73
N HIS A 40 2.12 12.99 2.13
CA HIS A 40 3.58 12.84 2.17
C HIS A 40 4.11 12.71 0.75
N ASP A 41 5.14 13.46 0.44
CA ASP A 41 5.90 13.38 -0.81
C ASP A 41 7.38 13.27 -0.44
N SER A 42 8.01 12.15 -0.80
CA SER A 42 9.36 11.84 -0.33
C SER A 42 10.12 11.03 -1.38
N GLU A 43 11.41 11.32 -1.51
CA GLU A 43 12.32 10.55 -2.35
C GLU A 43 13.14 9.61 -1.47
N MET A 44 13.27 8.34 -1.89
CA MET A 44 13.98 7.33 -1.11
C MET A 44 14.61 6.26 -1.99
N LEU A 45 15.46 5.45 -1.38
CA LEU A 45 16.16 4.37 -2.04
C LEU A 45 15.43 3.04 -1.78
N THR A 46 15.27 2.24 -2.81
CA THR A 46 14.76 0.87 -2.73
C THR A 46 15.88 -0.13 -2.39
N GLU A 47 15.53 -1.40 -2.15
CA GLU A 47 16.51 -2.46 -1.84
C GLU A 47 17.52 -2.68 -2.98
N ASP A 48 17.08 -2.54 -4.22
CA ASP A 48 17.89 -2.65 -5.44
C ASP A 48 18.62 -1.34 -5.83
N GLU A 49 18.82 -0.44 -4.84
CA GLU A 49 19.59 0.81 -4.97
C GLU A 49 19.02 1.83 -6.00
N ASN A 50 17.75 1.74 -6.32
CA ASN A 50 17.08 2.70 -7.19
C ASN A 50 16.42 3.82 -6.38
N ILE A 51 16.50 5.06 -6.89
CA ILE A 51 15.79 6.19 -6.30
C ILE A 51 14.36 6.20 -6.81
N VAL A 52 13.41 6.22 -5.88
CA VAL A 52 11.98 6.32 -6.16
C VAL A 52 11.37 7.52 -5.45
N LYS A 53 10.48 8.20 -6.13
CA LYS A 53 9.63 9.24 -5.60
C LYS A 53 8.28 8.62 -5.23
N VAL A 54 7.91 8.72 -3.96
CA VAL A 54 6.65 8.14 -3.44
C VAL A 54 5.79 9.24 -2.88
N LYS A 55 4.58 9.35 -3.43
CA LYS A 55 3.53 10.22 -2.92
C LYS A 55 2.43 9.39 -2.30
N MET A 56 2.11 9.64 -1.05
CA MET A 56 1.08 8.91 -0.33
C MET A 56 0.25 9.79 0.58
N THR A 57 -0.97 9.34 0.87
CA THR A 57 -1.88 9.98 1.81
C THR A 57 -2.26 8.99 2.91
N VAL A 58 -2.05 9.40 4.15
CA VAL A 58 -2.44 8.67 5.37
C VAL A 58 -3.74 9.24 5.89
N GLN A 59 -4.76 8.39 6.03
CA GLN A 59 -6.03 8.73 6.67
C GLN A 59 -6.06 8.21 8.10
N TYR A 60 -6.45 9.04 9.05
CA TYR A 60 -6.46 8.71 10.46
C TYR A 60 -7.62 9.37 11.19
N VAL A 61 -7.95 8.83 12.35
CA VAL A 61 -8.92 9.39 13.30
C VAL A 61 -8.29 9.47 14.68
N ILE A 62 -8.84 10.32 15.52
CA ILE A 62 -8.44 10.41 16.92
C ILE A 62 -9.22 9.35 17.71
N GLY A 63 -8.54 8.27 18.11
CA GLY A 63 -9.13 7.17 18.89
C GLY A 63 -9.21 7.53 20.38
N ASP A 64 -8.17 8.14 20.93
CA ASP A 64 -8.13 8.63 22.31
C ASP A 64 -7.79 10.13 22.35
N ILE A 65 -8.81 10.93 22.61
CA ILE A 65 -8.68 12.40 22.69
C ILE A 65 -7.78 12.84 23.84
N THR A 66 -7.73 12.07 24.92
CA THR A 66 -6.90 12.39 26.08
C THR A 66 -5.41 12.23 25.75
N ALA A 67 -5.07 11.10 25.15
CA ALA A 67 -3.71 10.83 24.71
C ALA A 67 -3.28 11.86 23.67
N TYR A 68 -4.13 12.16 22.70
CA TYR A 68 -3.88 13.12 21.63
C TYR A 68 -3.59 14.54 22.14
N LEU A 69 -4.35 15.02 23.14
CA LEU A 69 -4.22 16.39 23.65
C LEU A 69 -3.18 16.56 24.76
N LEU A 70 -2.93 15.51 25.56
CA LEU A 70 -2.19 15.66 26.81
C LEU A 70 -0.88 14.87 26.88
N GLN A 71 -0.74 13.78 26.11
CA GLN A 71 0.47 12.94 26.20
C GLN A 71 1.57 13.40 25.26
N VAL A 72 1.21 13.88 24.08
CA VAL A 72 2.16 14.31 23.06
C VAL A 72 1.94 15.78 22.71
N ARG A 73 3.01 16.55 22.64
CA ARG A 73 2.91 18.00 22.36
C ARG A 73 2.38 18.28 20.94
N GLU A 74 2.84 17.53 19.94
CA GLU A 74 2.53 17.71 18.51
C GLU A 74 2.24 16.34 17.86
N PRO A 75 1.05 15.75 18.11
CA PRO A 75 0.74 14.40 17.64
C PRO A 75 0.72 14.29 16.12
N ASP A 76 0.26 15.34 15.41
CA ASP A 76 0.25 15.35 13.94
C ASP A 76 1.66 15.37 13.35
N LYS A 77 2.59 16.08 13.98
CA LYS A 77 3.99 16.07 13.58
C LYS A 77 4.68 14.74 13.88
N SER A 78 4.32 14.11 14.99
CA SER A 78 4.78 12.77 15.34
C SER A 78 4.27 11.74 14.33
N LEU A 79 3.02 11.86 13.90
CA LEU A 79 2.46 11.04 12.82
C LEU A 79 3.23 11.26 11.51
N TYR A 80 3.51 12.51 11.15
CA TYR A 80 4.25 12.83 9.94
C TYR A 80 5.64 12.16 9.95
N GLN A 81 6.40 12.31 11.02
CA GLN A 81 7.74 11.72 11.15
C GLN A 81 7.71 10.18 11.21
N ALA A 82 6.72 9.62 11.90
CA ALA A 82 6.52 8.18 11.94
C ALA A 82 6.17 7.60 10.57
N THR A 83 5.35 8.31 9.81
CA THR A 83 4.97 7.96 8.44
C THR A 83 6.20 7.95 7.53
N GLU A 84 7.02 8.98 7.58
CA GLU A 84 8.26 9.05 6.80
C GLU A 84 9.23 7.92 7.15
N SER A 85 9.37 7.63 8.45
CA SER A 85 10.22 6.53 8.92
C SER A 85 9.69 5.15 8.50
N ALA A 86 8.38 4.94 8.59
CA ALA A 86 7.73 3.70 8.19
C ALA A 86 7.88 3.46 6.68
N LEU A 87 7.60 4.50 5.89
CA LEU A 87 7.72 4.47 4.43
C LEU A 87 9.15 4.14 3.99
N ARG A 88 10.14 4.87 4.55
CA ARG A 88 11.55 4.64 4.25
C ARG A 88 11.99 3.22 4.57
N HIS A 89 11.52 2.65 5.68
CA HIS A 89 11.87 1.29 6.04
C HIS A 89 11.23 0.26 5.09
N VAL A 90 9.95 0.40 4.79
CA VAL A 90 9.23 -0.57 3.92
C VAL A 90 9.75 -0.48 2.49
N VAL A 91 9.85 0.71 1.91
CA VAL A 91 10.36 0.90 0.54
C VAL A 91 11.84 0.49 0.44
N GLY A 92 12.65 0.78 1.47
CA GLY A 92 14.07 0.37 1.50
C GLY A 92 14.29 -1.14 1.64
N SER A 93 13.26 -1.91 1.95
CA SER A 93 13.24 -3.39 1.98
C SER A 93 12.40 -4.01 0.87
N THR A 94 12.07 -3.24 -0.17
CA THR A 94 11.26 -3.67 -1.31
C THR A 94 12.02 -3.34 -2.60
N GLU A 95 11.98 -4.25 -3.58
CA GLU A 95 12.52 -3.98 -4.91
C GLU A 95 11.66 -2.92 -5.64
N MET A 96 12.31 -2.11 -6.47
CA MET A 96 11.63 -1.05 -7.21
C MET A 96 10.46 -1.57 -8.06
N HIS A 97 10.63 -2.71 -8.70
CA HIS A 97 9.57 -3.29 -9.54
C HIS A 97 8.31 -3.63 -8.74
N GLU A 98 8.46 -4.20 -7.56
CA GLU A 98 7.36 -4.48 -6.63
C GLU A 98 6.66 -3.20 -6.16
N ALA A 99 7.45 -2.19 -5.78
CA ALA A 99 6.93 -0.90 -5.34
C ALA A 99 6.14 -0.15 -6.44
N LEU A 100 6.47 -0.39 -7.73
CA LEU A 100 5.83 0.27 -8.88
C LEU A 100 4.58 -0.46 -9.39
N THR A 101 4.46 -1.79 -9.16
CA THR A 101 3.45 -2.64 -9.81
C THR A 101 2.44 -3.24 -8.80
N GLU A 102 2.32 -4.55 -8.78
CA GLU A 102 1.33 -5.29 -7.98
C GLU A 102 1.60 -5.24 -6.47
N GLY A 103 2.85 -5.06 -6.04
CA GLY A 103 3.23 -4.95 -4.62
C GLY A 103 2.77 -3.67 -3.92
N ARG A 104 2.26 -2.67 -4.66
CA ARG A 104 1.85 -1.37 -4.09
C ARG A 104 0.82 -1.51 -2.96
N ALA A 105 -0.13 -2.44 -3.07
CA ALA A 105 -1.12 -2.68 -2.04
C ALA A 105 -0.51 -3.31 -0.78
N GLU A 106 0.43 -4.23 -0.94
CA GLU A 106 1.14 -4.88 0.16
C GLU A 106 2.04 -3.88 0.89
N VAL A 107 2.74 -3.02 0.15
CA VAL A 107 3.53 -1.90 0.69
C VAL A 107 2.64 -0.97 1.51
N ALA A 108 1.45 -0.61 1.01
CA ALA A 108 0.52 0.26 1.74
C ALA A 108 0.05 -0.37 3.07
N ILE A 109 -0.23 -1.68 3.08
CA ILE A 109 -0.61 -2.42 4.29
C ILE A 109 0.56 -2.47 5.28
N ALA A 110 1.76 -2.82 4.83
CA ALA A 110 2.95 -2.88 5.67
C ALA A 110 3.30 -1.52 6.29
N VAL A 111 3.19 -0.44 5.52
CA VAL A 111 3.38 0.93 5.99
C VAL A 111 2.32 1.29 7.03
N LYS A 112 1.03 0.99 6.78
CA LYS A 112 -0.05 1.24 7.72
C LYS A 112 0.19 0.57 9.07
N ASP A 113 0.51 -0.71 9.08
CA ASP A 113 0.71 -1.50 10.30
C ASP A 113 1.90 -0.97 11.10
N ARG A 114 2.94 -0.54 10.41
CA ARG A 114 4.12 0.04 11.03
C ARG A 114 3.84 1.43 11.62
N ILE A 115 3.12 2.29 10.91
CA ILE A 115 2.69 3.59 11.44
C ILE A 115 1.81 3.38 12.67
N GLN A 116 0.84 2.46 12.61
CA GLN A 116 -0.03 2.16 13.74
C GLN A 116 0.77 1.70 14.96
N THR A 117 1.77 0.85 14.77
CA THR A 117 2.67 0.40 15.84
C THR A 117 3.42 1.59 16.46
N TYR A 118 3.92 2.52 15.66
CA TYR A 118 4.57 3.73 16.18
C TYR A 118 3.60 4.63 16.94
N MET A 119 2.38 4.81 16.43
CA MET A 119 1.37 5.65 17.10
C MET A 119 0.96 5.09 18.46
N VAL A 120 0.84 3.76 18.58
CA VAL A 120 0.57 3.09 19.84
C VAL A 120 1.76 3.23 20.81
N ASN A 121 2.98 2.99 20.34
CA ASN A 121 4.19 3.09 21.17
C ASN A 121 4.45 4.52 21.68
N TYR A 122 4.13 5.53 20.88
CA TYR A 122 4.26 6.93 21.28
C TYR A 122 3.09 7.42 22.14
N GLY A 123 2.03 6.64 22.26
CA GLY A 123 0.84 7.01 23.04
C GLY A 123 0.12 8.24 22.47
N THR A 124 0.12 8.40 21.14
CA THR A 124 -0.46 9.61 20.48
C THR A 124 -1.98 9.66 20.49
N GLY A 125 -2.65 8.53 20.74
CA GLY A 125 -4.10 8.40 20.62
C GLY A 125 -4.63 8.42 19.19
N ILE A 126 -3.74 8.36 18.17
CA ILE A 126 -4.10 8.31 16.75
C ILE A 126 -4.35 6.87 16.31
N SER A 127 -5.42 6.65 15.54
CA SER A 127 -5.73 5.40 14.88
C SER A 127 -5.69 5.60 13.36
N VAL A 128 -4.79 4.87 12.69
CA VAL A 128 -4.62 4.93 11.24
C VAL A 128 -5.70 4.09 10.57
N THR A 129 -6.54 4.73 9.77
CA THR A 129 -7.64 4.05 9.07
C THR A 129 -7.16 3.44 7.76
N GLN A 130 -6.48 4.24 6.94
CA GLN A 130 -6.05 3.83 5.61
C GLN A 130 -4.77 4.55 5.19
N VAL A 131 -3.95 3.86 4.41
CA VAL A 131 -2.79 4.42 3.71
C VAL A 131 -3.00 4.19 2.23
N ASN A 132 -2.95 5.27 1.45
CA ASN A 132 -3.05 5.23 0.00
C ASN A 132 -1.75 5.71 -0.62
N ILE A 133 -1.14 4.89 -1.45
CA ILE A 133 -0.01 5.30 -2.29
C ILE A 133 -0.60 5.85 -3.59
N GLU A 134 -0.45 7.16 -3.80
CA GLU A 134 -1.01 7.87 -4.96
C GLU A 134 -0.13 7.67 -6.18
N GLU A 135 1.17 7.86 -6.01
CA GLU A 135 2.15 7.78 -7.08
C GLU A 135 3.45 7.18 -6.56
N THR A 136 4.01 6.27 -7.33
CA THR A 136 5.38 5.81 -7.18
C THR A 136 6.02 5.91 -8.55
N ALA A 137 7.06 6.70 -8.69
CA ALA A 137 7.71 6.97 -9.96
C ALA A 137 9.24 7.09 -9.80
N PRO A 138 10.02 6.71 -10.80
CA PRO A 138 11.42 7.05 -10.84
C PRO A 138 11.61 8.56 -11.04
N PRO A 139 12.76 9.14 -10.68
CA PRO A 139 13.08 10.53 -10.97
C PRO A 139 12.94 10.86 -12.46
N ASP A 140 12.55 12.09 -12.77
CA ASP A 140 12.28 12.53 -14.16
C ASP A 140 13.46 12.31 -15.11
N ALA A 141 14.68 12.42 -14.60
CA ALA A 141 15.91 12.26 -15.38
C ALA A 141 16.11 10.84 -15.97
N VAL A 142 15.53 9.81 -15.32
CA VAL A 142 15.70 8.40 -15.70
C VAL A 142 14.40 7.75 -16.13
N ARG A 143 13.27 8.45 -16.06
CA ARG A 143 11.93 7.93 -16.37
C ARG A 143 11.86 7.27 -17.74
N ALA A 144 12.38 7.91 -18.79
CA ALA A 144 12.35 7.36 -20.15
C ALA A 144 13.09 6.03 -20.28
N ALA A 145 14.21 5.87 -19.58
CA ALA A 145 14.96 4.61 -19.58
C ALA A 145 14.21 3.50 -18.83
N PHE A 146 13.52 3.83 -17.73
CA PHE A 146 12.69 2.89 -16.99
C PHE A 146 11.45 2.46 -17.77
N ASP A 147 10.78 3.39 -18.45
CA ASP A 147 9.65 3.08 -19.32
C ASP A 147 10.04 2.11 -20.44
N ASP A 148 11.26 2.23 -20.98
CA ASP A 148 11.80 1.32 -21.99
C ASP A 148 12.04 -0.08 -21.43
N VAL A 149 12.58 -0.18 -20.22
CA VAL A 149 12.77 -1.48 -19.51
C VAL A 149 11.42 -2.14 -19.21
N ILE A 150 10.42 -1.37 -18.77
CA ILE A 150 9.07 -1.91 -18.51
C ILE A 150 8.47 -2.45 -19.80
N LYS A 151 8.53 -1.68 -20.89
CA LYS A 151 8.05 -2.13 -22.21
C LYS A 151 8.74 -3.40 -22.68
N ALA A 152 10.07 -3.47 -22.50
CA ALA A 152 10.81 -4.68 -22.89
C ALA A 152 10.38 -5.93 -22.10
N ARG A 153 10.08 -5.78 -20.81
CA ARG A 153 9.54 -6.87 -19.97
C ARG A 153 8.11 -7.26 -20.38
N GLU A 154 7.26 -6.29 -20.64
CA GLU A 154 5.90 -6.54 -21.15
C GLU A 154 5.94 -7.27 -22.50
N ASP A 155 6.83 -6.87 -23.38
CA ASP A 155 7.06 -7.53 -24.67
C ASP A 155 7.57 -8.97 -24.50
N GLU A 156 8.48 -9.21 -23.55
CA GLU A 156 8.95 -10.58 -23.24
C GLU A 156 7.77 -11.47 -22.80
N VAL A 157 6.95 -11.00 -21.85
CA VAL A 157 5.77 -11.74 -21.38
C VAL A 157 4.77 -11.97 -22.51
N ARG A 158 4.50 -10.96 -23.31
CA ARG A 158 3.60 -11.05 -24.47
C ARG A 158 4.09 -12.08 -25.48
N LEU A 159 5.35 -11.99 -25.88
CA LEU A 159 5.94 -12.94 -26.86
C LEU A 159 5.96 -14.37 -26.31
N ARG A 160 6.22 -14.55 -25.03
CA ARG A 160 6.16 -15.87 -24.38
C ARG A 160 4.74 -16.43 -24.43
N ASN A 161 3.74 -15.63 -24.05
CA ASN A 161 2.33 -16.04 -24.08
C ASN A 161 1.85 -16.35 -25.52
N GLU A 162 2.28 -15.58 -26.51
CA GLU A 162 2.00 -15.82 -27.93
C GLU A 162 2.63 -17.14 -28.39
N ALA A 163 3.88 -17.40 -28.00
CA ALA A 163 4.56 -18.65 -28.33
C ALA A 163 3.91 -19.86 -27.66
N ASP A 164 3.51 -19.74 -26.41
CA ASP A 164 2.79 -20.80 -25.69
C ASP A 164 1.40 -21.06 -26.31
N ALA A 165 0.68 -20.03 -26.66
CA ALA A 165 -0.60 -20.14 -27.35
C ALA A 165 -0.45 -20.85 -28.72
N TYR A 166 0.57 -20.45 -29.49
CA TYR A 166 0.88 -21.09 -30.76
C TYR A 166 1.25 -22.57 -30.60
N ALA A 167 2.11 -22.89 -29.62
CA ALA A 167 2.47 -24.25 -29.30
C ALA A 167 1.25 -25.10 -28.87
N ASN A 168 0.39 -24.56 -28.06
CA ASN A 168 -0.83 -25.21 -27.59
C ASN A 168 -1.87 -25.41 -28.72
N GLN A 169 -1.81 -24.63 -29.78
CA GLN A 169 -2.63 -24.85 -30.99
C GLN A 169 -2.04 -25.88 -31.92
N VAL A 170 -0.77 -25.71 -32.31
CA VAL A 170 -0.14 -26.50 -33.39
C VAL A 170 0.19 -27.93 -32.94
N VAL A 171 0.68 -28.10 -31.70
CA VAL A 171 1.08 -29.42 -31.22
C VAL A 171 -0.09 -30.40 -31.09
N PRO A 172 -1.24 -30.06 -30.49
CA PRO A 172 -2.42 -30.93 -30.45
C PRO A 172 -3.00 -31.22 -31.85
N GLU A 173 -3.02 -30.20 -32.72
CA GLU A 173 -3.50 -30.36 -34.09
C GLU A 173 -2.63 -31.37 -34.87
N ALA A 174 -1.31 -31.23 -34.83
CA ALA A 174 -0.38 -32.15 -35.46
C ALA A 174 -0.48 -33.57 -34.89
N ARG A 175 -0.64 -33.71 -33.57
CA ARG A 175 -0.86 -35.01 -32.92
C ARG A 175 -2.21 -35.62 -33.34
N GLY A 176 -3.27 -34.83 -33.41
CA GLY A 176 -4.56 -35.32 -33.92
C GLY A 176 -4.54 -35.77 -35.36
N GLN A 177 -3.82 -35.04 -36.23
CA GLN A 177 -3.61 -35.46 -37.62
C GLN A 177 -2.79 -36.75 -37.70
N GLY A 178 -1.70 -36.86 -36.93
CA GLY A 178 -0.89 -38.09 -36.86
C GLY A 178 -1.69 -39.30 -36.40
N GLN A 179 -2.54 -39.13 -35.36
CA GLN A 179 -3.40 -40.21 -34.89
C GLN A 179 -4.41 -40.65 -35.96
N ARG A 180 -5.05 -39.69 -36.64
CA ARG A 180 -5.98 -40.00 -37.75
C ARG A 180 -5.30 -40.82 -38.85
N TYR A 181 -4.09 -40.46 -39.27
CA TYR A 181 -3.38 -41.23 -40.28
C TYR A 181 -3.05 -42.65 -39.80
N THR A 182 -2.73 -42.84 -38.54
CA THR A 182 -2.46 -44.16 -37.95
C THR A 182 -3.75 -45.00 -37.94
N GLU A 183 -4.86 -44.47 -37.51
CA GLU A 183 -6.16 -45.15 -37.47
C GLU A 183 -6.68 -45.48 -38.89
N GLU A 184 -6.50 -44.57 -39.85
CA GLU A 184 -6.85 -44.81 -41.25
C GLU A 184 -6.03 -45.95 -41.85
N ALA A 185 -4.72 -45.99 -41.54
CA ALA A 185 -3.83 -47.05 -42.00
C ALA A 185 -4.16 -48.41 -41.38
N GLU A 186 -4.47 -48.44 -40.07
CA GLU A 186 -4.91 -49.65 -39.38
C GLU A 186 -6.27 -50.13 -39.92
N GLY A 187 -7.23 -49.28 -40.12
CA GLY A 187 -8.51 -49.64 -40.73
C GLY A 187 -8.39 -50.10 -42.20
N TYR A 188 -7.42 -49.57 -42.95
CA TYR A 188 -7.11 -50.09 -44.30
C TYR A 188 -6.53 -51.48 -44.23
N LYS A 189 -5.52 -51.70 -43.34
CA LYS A 189 -4.92 -52.99 -43.11
C LYS A 189 -5.93 -54.07 -42.77
N GLU A 190 -6.86 -53.82 -41.85
CA GLU A 190 -7.91 -54.77 -41.47
C GLU A 190 -8.84 -55.12 -42.65
N ARG A 191 -9.17 -54.13 -43.48
CA ARG A 191 -10.03 -54.38 -44.69
C ARG A 191 -9.35 -55.21 -45.78
N VAL A 192 -8.02 -55.14 -45.86
CA VAL A 192 -7.26 -55.87 -46.91
C VAL A 192 -6.82 -57.29 -46.45
N ILE A 193 -6.73 -57.52 -45.14
CA ILE A 193 -6.29 -58.80 -44.57
C ILE A 193 -7.49 -59.71 -44.20
N ALA A 194 -8.69 -59.10 -44.01
CA ALA A 194 -9.96 -59.86 -43.87
C ALA A 194 -10.51 -60.33 -45.21
#